data_8340a5c0e202345042ee634ec49138bd
#
_entry.id   8340a5c0e202345042ee634ec49138bd
#
_cell.length_a   1.000
_cell.length_b   1.000
_cell.length_c   1.000
_cell.angle_alpha   90.00
_cell.angle_beta   90.00
_cell.angle_gamma   90.00
#
_symmetry.space_group_name_H-M   'P 1'
#
loop_
_entity.id
_entity.type
_entity.pdbx_description
1 polymer ?
#
loop_
_entity_poly.entity_id
_entity_poly.type
_entity_poly.pdbx_seq_one_letter_code
_entity_poly.pdbx_strand_id
1 'polypeptide(L)'
;MSDFAKLVGAEGPVTVVGGRTRWHVGGKVHPDAREVHAPSGVMSYDPAEMTVTVRAGTTTTELTAALTEAGQRCALPERGGTVGGSVVIGENHPEVLGRGWLTSSVLQVTYISSEGRLIRGGGPTVKNVSGFDLPRLIVGSLGTLGLVEEVILRTNPIPPRSQWVESHDADPFTVASRVLRPSAVLWNGSSTRVLLEGHTPDVAASLNSLTSIGAWSEVDGSFDLPQHRWSFQPAELNGCSGTFVASIGVGTAWRDEPQPRPALSPSVIEISTRMKNNFDPTGRLNPGRSAF
;
A
#
# COMPACT_ATOMS: atom_id res chain seq x y z
N MET A 1 17.05 -9.09 22.44
CA MET A 1 17.12 -9.40 21.01
C MET A 1 15.89 -10.24 20.68
N SER A 2 15.05 -9.82 19.72
CA SER A 2 13.86 -10.62 19.37
C SER A 2 14.27 -11.92 18.69
N ASP A 3 13.39 -12.92 18.69
CA ASP A 3 13.69 -14.18 17.99
C ASP A 3 13.82 -13.97 16.48
N PHE A 4 13.06 -13.03 15.92
CA PHE A 4 13.21 -12.66 14.53
C PHE A 4 14.58 -12.03 14.23
N ALA A 5 15.10 -11.16 15.12
CA ALA A 5 16.45 -10.62 14.99
C ALA A 5 17.54 -11.71 15.03
N LYS A 6 17.35 -12.78 15.84
CA LYS A 6 18.25 -13.95 15.84
C LYS A 6 18.19 -14.70 14.51
N LEU A 7 16.97 -14.88 13.96
CA LEU A 7 16.77 -15.52 12.67
C LEU A 7 17.38 -14.72 11.52
N VAL A 8 17.28 -13.39 11.53
CA VAL A 8 17.90 -12.52 10.51
C VAL A 8 19.42 -12.52 10.63
N GLY A 9 19.95 -12.51 11.86
CA GLY A 9 21.38 -12.44 12.13
C GLY A 9 22.05 -11.18 11.58
N ALA A 10 23.37 -11.13 11.65
CA ALA A 10 24.19 -10.02 11.15
C ALA A 10 24.96 -10.36 9.86
N GLU A 11 24.97 -11.59 9.43
CA GLU A 11 25.81 -12.10 8.34
C GLU A 11 25.02 -12.82 7.26
N GLY A 12 25.58 -12.86 6.07
CA GLY A 12 25.05 -13.54 4.89
C GLY A 12 23.81 -12.89 4.29
N PRO A 13 23.51 -13.19 3.04
CA PRO A 13 22.33 -12.68 2.35
C PRO A 13 21.04 -13.26 2.96
N VAL A 14 20.02 -12.42 3.14
CA VAL A 14 18.76 -12.80 3.77
C VAL A 14 17.57 -12.13 3.10
N THR A 15 16.48 -12.87 2.97
CA THR A 15 15.20 -12.39 2.44
C THR A 15 14.04 -12.78 3.33
N VAL A 16 13.04 -11.90 3.49
CA VAL A 16 11.81 -12.21 4.22
C VAL A 16 10.77 -12.74 3.26
N VAL A 17 10.20 -13.89 3.58
CA VAL A 17 9.11 -14.50 2.83
C VAL A 17 7.81 -14.33 3.59
N GLY A 18 6.82 -13.72 2.93
CA GLY A 18 5.42 -13.68 3.37
C GLY A 18 4.57 -14.60 2.50
N GLY A 19 3.39 -14.13 2.12
CA GLY A 19 2.46 -14.90 1.26
C GLY A 19 2.84 -15.04 -0.21
N ARG A 20 3.99 -14.50 -0.64
CA ARG A 20 4.50 -14.51 -2.05
C ARG A 20 3.55 -13.95 -3.11
N THR A 21 2.46 -13.28 -2.73
CA THR A 21 1.43 -12.77 -3.64
C THR A 21 1.96 -11.73 -4.63
N ARG A 22 2.99 -10.98 -4.24
CA ARG A 22 3.68 -9.97 -5.06
C ARG A 22 5.18 -10.22 -5.17
N TRP A 23 5.55 -11.51 -5.23
CA TRP A 23 6.96 -11.94 -5.25
C TRP A 23 7.74 -11.48 -6.47
N HIS A 24 7.05 -11.17 -7.57
CA HIS A 24 7.63 -10.67 -8.81
C HIS A 24 8.09 -9.20 -8.74
N VAL A 25 7.61 -8.42 -7.74
CA VAL A 25 7.92 -6.99 -7.65
C VAL A 25 9.36 -6.76 -7.23
N GLY A 26 10.05 -5.86 -7.93
CA GLY A 26 11.42 -5.44 -7.63
C GLY A 26 12.53 -6.34 -8.16
N GLY A 27 12.20 -7.43 -8.89
CA GLY A 27 13.17 -8.35 -9.47
C GLY A 27 13.28 -9.67 -8.72
N LYS A 28 14.19 -10.52 -9.18
CA LYS A 28 14.43 -11.85 -8.58
C LYS A 28 15.34 -11.72 -7.36
N VAL A 29 14.97 -12.43 -6.30
CA VAL A 29 15.84 -12.59 -5.13
C VAL A 29 17.08 -13.38 -5.51
N HIS A 30 18.23 -13.00 -4.96
CA HIS A 30 19.48 -13.73 -5.14
C HIS A 30 19.32 -15.18 -4.63
N PRO A 31 19.78 -16.20 -5.37
CA PRO A 31 19.55 -17.60 -5.01
C PRO A 31 20.18 -18.00 -3.66
N ASP A 32 21.28 -17.38 -3.27
CA ASP A 32 21.94 -17.66 -2.00
C ASP A 32 21.31 -16.96 -0.80
N ALA A 33 20.24 -16.16 -1.01
CA ALA A 33 19.58 -15.48 0.09
C ALA A 33 18.80 -16.48 0.95
N ARG A 34 19.16 -16.54 2.23
CA ARG A 34 18.45 -17.37 3.22
C ARG A 34 17.06 -16.80 3.45
N GLU A 35 16.04 -17.64 3.30
CA GLU A 35 14.66 -17.27 3.54
C GLU A 35 14.33 -17.31 5.04
N VAL A 36 13.68 -16.26 5.54
CA VAL A 36 13.17 -16.17 6.91
C VAL A 36 11.71 -15.69 6.89
N HIS A 37 10.95 -16.04 7.91
CA HIS A 37 9.58 -15.61 8.11
C HIS A 37 9.48 -14.66 9.28
N ALA A 38 8.81 -13.52 9.08
CA ALA A 38 8.51 -12.60 10.16
C ALA A 38 7.43 -13.19 11.09
N PRO A 39 7.44 -12.82 12.38
CA PRO A 39 6.42 -13.24 13.32
C PRO A 39 5.04 -12.68 12.94
N SER A 40 3.98 -13.40 13.35
CA SER A 40 2.58 -13.02 13.13
C SER A 40 1.85 -12.72 14.44
N GLY A 41 0.72 -12.05 14.34
CA GLY A 41 -0.23 -11.74 15.40
C GLY A 41 -0.51 -10.25 15.56
N VAL A 42 -1.72 -9.91 15.98
CA VAL A 42 -2.10 -8.58 16.44
C VAL A 42 -1.65 -8.45 17.89
N MET A 43 -0.75 -7.50 18.17
CA MET A 43 -0.11 -7.38 19.48
C MET A 43 -0.92 -6.52 20.44
N SER A 44 -1.48 -5.44 19.93
CA SER A 44 -2.41 -4.57 20.65
C SER A 44 -3.29 -3.84 19.64
N TYR A 45 -4.51 -3.59 20.04
CA TYR A 45 -5.45 -2.83 19.25
C TYR A 45 -6.22 -1.89 20.18
N ASP A 46 -6.14 -0.60 19.89
CA ASP A 46 -6.89 0.45 20.58
C ASP A 46 -7.82 1.15 19.59
N PRO A 47 -9.09 0.71 19.52
CA PRO A 47 -10.08 1.34 18.64
C PRO A 47 -10.36 2.81 18.97
N ALA A 48 -10.23 3.23 20.24
CA ALA A 48 -10.47 4.61 20.65
C ALA A 48 -9.37 5.55 20.12
N GLU A 49 -8.12 5.09 20.14
CA GLU A 49 -6.98 5.82 19.60
C GLU A 49 -6.78 5.57 18.09
N MET A 50 -7.63 4.73 17.49
CA MET A 50 -7.55 4.36 16.06
C MET A 50 -6.16 3.86 15.66
N THR A 51 -5.56 2.99 16.48
CA THR A 51 -4.24 2.42 16.23
C THR A 51 -4.22 0.92 16.48
N VAL A 52 -3.49 0.19 15.66
CA VAL A 52 -3.22 -1.24 15.84
C VAL A 52 -1.74 -1.52 15.71
N THR A 53 -1.19 -2.27 16.65
CA THR A 53 0.17 -2.82 16.59
C THR A 53 0.09 -4.26 16.07
N VAL A 54 0.74 -4.52 14.95
CA VAL A 54 0.64 -5.81 14.28
C VAL A 54 2.01 -6.27 13.77
N ARG A 55 2.29 -7.56 13.91
CA ARG A 55 3.51 -8.21 13.42
C ARG A 55 3.48 -8.40 11.91
N ALA A 56 4.65 -8.30 11.29
CA ALA A 56 4.80 -8.25 9.84
C ALA A 56 4.37 -9.53 9.12
N GLY A 57 4.43 -10.69 9.79
CA GLY A 57 3.99 -11.98 9.26
C GLY A 57 2.48 -12.21 9.30
N THR A 58 1.71 -11.37 10.00
CA THR A 58 0.24 -11.45 10.03
C THR A 58 -0.33 -11.28 8.63
N THR A 59 -1.29 -12.10 8.24
CA THR A 59 -1.95 -11.95 6.95
C THR A 59 -2.83 -10.69 6.93
N THR A 60 -2.97 -10.06 5.76
CA THR A 60 -3.89 -8.92 5.62
C THR A 60 -5.32 -9.30 5.95
N THR A 61 -5.72 -10.54 5.66
CA THR A 61 -7.05 -11.07 5.97
C THR A 61 -7.30 -11.16 7.48
N GLU A 62 -6.33 -11.68 8.25
CA GLU A 62 -6.45 -11.74 9.72
C GLU A 62 -6.55 -10.35 10.33
N LEU A 63 -5.73 -9.39 9.83
CA LEU A 63 -5.81 -8.02 10.30
C LEU A 63 -7.16 -7.38 9.97
N THR A 64 -7.64 -7.52 8.72
CA THR A 64 -8.94 -6.97 8.30
C THR A 64 -10.07 -7.53 9.15
N ALA A 65 -10.07 -8.83 9.44
CA ALA A 65 -11.08 -9.45 10.31
C ALA A 65 -11.09 -8.81 11.71
N ALA A 66 -9.91 -8.70 12.34
CA ALA A 66 -9.78 -8.10 13.68
C ALA A 66 -10.23 -6.63 13.73
N LEU A 67 -9.95 -5.85 12.68
CA LEU A 67 -10.38 -4.45 12.60
C LEU A 67 -11.89 -4.33 12.37
N THR A 68 -12.44 -5.18 11.52
CA THR A 68 -13.88 -5.19 11.19
C THR A 68 -14.76 -5.49 12.40
N GLU A 69 -14.32 -6.39 13.30
CA GLU A 69 -15.02 -6.69 14.56
C GLU A 69 -15.22 -5.43 15.42
N ALA A 70 -14.31 -4.47 15.34
CA ALA A 70 -14.43 -3.18 16.03
C ALA A 70 -14.99 -2.06 15.14
N GLY A 71 -15.55 -2.37 13.98
CA GLY A 71 -16.10 -1.39 13.05
C GLY A 71 -15.05 -0.49 12.41
N GLN A 72 -13.82 -0.97 12.27
CA GLN A 72 -12.70 -0.21 11.69
C GLN A 72 -12.05 -0.91 10.50
N ARG A 73 -11.26 -0.16 9.74
CA ARG A 73 -10.47 -0.61 8.60
C ARG A 73 -9.12 0.13 8.55
N CYS A 74 -8.18 -0.30 7.74
CA CYS A 74 -6.90 0.38 7.52
C CYS A 74 -6.61 0.63 6.04
N ALA A 75 -5.49 1.29 5.74
CA ALA A 75 -5.07 1.65 4.39
C ALA A 75 -4.33 0.52 3.64
N LEU A 76 -4.11 -0.64 4.26
CA LEU A 76 -3.47 -1.78 3.58
C LEU A 76 -4.39 -2.34 2.50
N PRO A 77 -3.85 -2.69 1.31
CA PRO A 77 -4.63 -3.33 0.27
C PRO A 77 -5.02 -4.77 0.64
N GLU A 78 -6.27 -5.13 0.38
CA GLU A 78 -6.82 -6.45 0.66
C GLU A 78 -6.60 -7.41 -0.53
N ARG A 79 -5.35 -7.51 -0.99
CA ARG A 79 -4.93 -8.34 -2.13
C ARG A 79 -4.15 -9.58 -1.70
N GLY A 80 -4.40 -10.06 -0.49
CA GLY A 80 -3.69 -11.18 0.12
C GLY A 80 -2.25 -10.84 0.54
N GLY A 81 -1.55 -11.84 1.05
CA GLY A 81 -0.19 -11.68 1.58
C GLY A 81 -0.15 -11.26 3.03
N THR A 82 0.98 -10.70 3.47
CA THR A 82 1.21 -10.32 4.85
C THR A 82 1.30 -8.79 5.01
N VAL A 83 1.06 -8.31 6.22
CA VAL A 83 1.18 -6.88 6.59
C VAL A 83 2.56 -6.34 6.19
N GLY A 84 3.64 -7.01 6.61
CA GLY A 84 5.01 -6.60 6.26
C GLY A 84 5.26 -6.59 4.76
N GLY A 85 4.76 -7.60 4.04
CA GLY A 85 4.84 -7.66 2.58
C GLY A 85 4.15 -6.46 1.93
N SER A 86 2.93 -6.11 2.36
CA SER A 86 2.16 -4.97 1.83
C SER A 86 2.85 -3.64 2.14
N VAL A 87 3.41 -3.47 3.35
CA VAL A 87 4.16 -2.28 3.73
C VAL A 87 5.42 -2.10 2.87
N VAL A 88 6.24 -3.14 2.73
CA VAL A 88 7.50 -3.00 1.96
C VAL A 88 7.29 -2.92 0.45
N ILE A 89 6.17 -3.39 -0.09
CA ILE A 89 5.74 -3.16 -1.48
C ILE A 89 5.26 -1.72 -1.68
N GLY A 90 4.61 -1.13 -0.67
CA GLY A 90 4.14 0.25 -0.72
C GLY A 90 2.96 0.46 -1.68
N GLU A 91 2.14 -0.56 -1.89
CA GLU A 91 0.94 -0.46 -2.72
C GLU A 91 -0.21 0.16 -1.90
N ASN A 92 -0.81 1.23 -2.43
CA ASN A 92 -1.99 1.81 -1.82
C ASN A 92 -3.24 0.97 -2.12
N HIS A 93 -4.23 1.05 -1.23
CA HIS A 93 -5.56 0.49 -1.47
C HIS A 93 -6.23 1.18 -2.67
N PRO A 94 -7.04 0.50 -3.50
CA PRO A 94 -7.82 1.15 -4.57
C PRO A 94 -8.70 2.30 -4.05
N GLU A 95 -9.17 2.18 -2.82
CA GLU A 95 -9.97 3.18 -2.10
C GLU A 95 -9.11 4.21 -1.34
N VAL A 96 -7.91 4.50 -1.83
CA VAL A 96 -6.94 5.37 -1.14
C VAL A 96 -7.47 6.77 -0.83
N LEU A 97 -8.38 7.30 -1.65
CA LEU A 97 -8.99 8.62 -1.43
C LEU A 97 -9.86 8.63 -0.17
N GLY A 98 -10.49 7.50 0.19
CA GLY A 98 -11.27 7.34 1.42
C GLY A 98 -10.47 6.79 2.59
N ARG A 99 -9.62 5.79 2.36
CA ARG A 99 -8.83 5.12 3.41
C ARG A 99 -7.55 5.85 3.79
N GLY A 100 -7.04 6.75 2.91
CA GLY A 100 -5.76 7.43 3.08
C GLY A 100 -4.57 6.67 2.48
N TRP A 101 -3.46 7.39 2.36
CA TRP A 101 -2.21 6.84 1.82
C TRP A 101 -1.54 5.90 2.82
N LEU A 102 -1.03 4.77 2.34
CA LEU A 102 -0.30 3.81 3.17
C LEU A 102 0.89 4.45 3.88
N THR A 103 1.65 5.30 3.18
CA THR A 103 2.78 6.06 3.75
C THR A 103 2.41 6.95 4.93
N SER A 104 1.16 7.43 5.00
CA SER A 104 0.66 8.25 6.09
C SER A 104 -0.04 7.43 7.18
N SER A 105 -0.33 6.15 6.90
CA SER A 105 -1.03 5.25 7.82
C SER A 105 -0.06 4.39 8.63
N VAL A 106 1.19 4.22 8.18
CA VAL A 106 2.24 3.56 8.97
C VAL A 106 2.83 4.58 9.93
N LEU A 107 2.42 4.50 11.20
CA LEU A 107 2.84 5.43 12.26
C LEU A 107 4.19 5.08 12.86
N GLN A 108 4.48 3.79 12.99
CA GLN A 108 5.74 3.27 13.50
C GLN A 108 6.14 2.03 12.74
N VAL A 109 7.43 1.84 12.57
CA VAL A 109 8.03 0.61 12.06
C VAL A 109 9.09 0.12 13.04
N THR A 110 9.05 -1.18 13.33
CA THR A 110 10.12 -1.91 14.01
C THR A 110 10.70 -2.87 13.00
N TYR A 111 12.01 -2.78 12.73
CA TYR A 111 12.68 -3.59 11.72
C TYR A 111 14.07 -4.03 12.17
N ILE A 112 14.61 -5.06 11.53
CA ILE A 112 15.97 -5.54 11.73
C ILE A 112 16.87 -4.90 10.67
N SER A 113 17.93 -4.23 11.13
CA SER A 113 18.95 -3.61 10.26
C SER A 113 19.88 -4.66 9.64
N SER A 114 20.74 -4.23 8.70
CA SER A 114 21.79 -5.07 8.12
C SER A 114 22.81 -5.58 9.15
N GLU A 115 22.92 -4.94 10.31
CA GLU A 115 23.77 -5.37 11.42
C GLU A 115 23.06 -6.33 12.39
N GLY A 116 21.84 -6.78 12.08
CA GLY A 116 21.05 -7.63 12.97
C GLY A 116 20.44 -6.92 14.18
N ARG A 117 20.49 -5.57 14.23
CA ARG A 117 19.94 -4.78 15.34
C ARG A 117 18.46 -4.47 15.12
N LEU A 118 17.71 -4.49 16.22
CA LEU A 118 16.33 -4.02 16.24
C LEU A 118 16.31 -2.49 16.24
N ILE A 119 15.71 -1.90 15.22
CA ILE A 119 15.54 -0.46 15.07
C ILE A 119 14.05 -0.14 15.13
N ARG A 120 13.71 0.93 15.82
CA ARG A 120 12.35 1.47 15.90
C ARG A 120 12.33 2.91 15.41
N GLY A 121 11.43 3.22 14.47
CA GLY A 121 11.22 4.57 13.95
C GLY A 121 9.73 4.93 13.93
N GLY A 122 9.42 6.19 14.21
CA GLY A 122 8.05 6.65 14.39
C GLY A 122 7.53 6.47 15.80
N GLY A 123 6.20 6.55 15.97
CA GLY A 123 5.52 6.41 17.26
C GLY A 123 4.00 6.36 17.08
N PRO A 124 3.23 5.92 18.09
CA PRO A 124 1.79 5.75 18.01
C PRO A 124 1.01 7.09 17.91
N THR A 125 1.70 8.21 17.78
CA THR A 125 1.10 9.55 17.73
C THR A 125 1.01 10.07 16.30
N VAL A 126 -0.06 10.81 16.01
CA VAL A 126 -0.35 11.39 14.69
C VAL A 126 0.68 12.46 14.27
N LYS A 127 1.43 13.04 15.21
CA LYS A 127 2.50 14.00 14.95
C LYS A 127 3.79 13.51 15.59
N ASN A 128 4.65 12.91 14.79
CA ASN A 128 6.04 12.69 15.15
C ASN A 128 6.89 13.77 14.45
N VAL A 129 7.33 14.78 15.20
CA VAL A 129 8.02 15.97 14.66
C VAL A 129 9.52 15.94 14.89
N SER A 130 10.05 14.87 15.48
CA SER A 130 11.48 14.75 15.79
C SER A 130 12.12 13.58 15.04
N GLY A 131 13.11 13.88 14.19
CA GLY A 131 13.95 12.91 13.53
C GLY A 131 13.52 12.57 12.09
N PHE A 132 14.20 11.57 11.51
CA PHE A 132 13.90 11.07 10.18
C PHE A 132 12.61 10.25 10.18
N ASP A 133 11.79 10.44 9.15
CA ASP A 133 10.55 9.66 8.92
C ASP A 133 10.92 8.26 8.38
N LEU A 134 11.43 7.41 9.29
CA LEU A 134 11.80 6.03 8.96
C LEU A 134 10.61 5.20 8.44
N PRO A 135 9.39 5.31 9.00
CA PRO A 135 8.23 4.64 8.43
C PRO A 135 8.06 4.92 6.94
N ARG A 136 8.16 6.18 6.52
CA ARG A 136 8.02 6.58 5.11
C ARG A 136 9.13 6.00 4.22
N LEU A 137 10.36 5.85 4.74
CA LEU A 137 11.47 5.23 4.00
C LEU A 137 11.30 3.71 3.84
N ILE A 138 10.73 3.05 4.84
CA ILE A 138 10.53 1.59 4.82
C ILE A 138 9.34 1.19 3.94
N VAL A 139 8.29 2.03 3.85
CA VAL A 139 7.18 1.81 2.91
C VAL A 139 7.69 1.88 1.48
N GLY A 140 7.51 0.80 0.72
CA GLY A 140 7.99 0.69 -0.67
C GLY A 140 9.46 0.30 -0.83
N SER A 141 10.19 0.06 0.27
CA SER A 141 11.63 -0.29 0.23
C SER A 141 11.93 -1.70 -0.29
N LEU A 142 10.92 -2.54 -0.51
CA LEU A 142 11.05 -3.98 -0.82
C LEU A 142 11.89 -4.76 0.21
N GLY A 143 12.00 -4.24 1.45
CA GLY A 143 12.83 -4.81 2.49
C GLY A 143 14.34 -4.68 2.25
N THR A 144 14.76 -3.82 1.33
CA THR A 144 16.19 -3.60 1.03
C THR A 144 16.89 -2.64 1.99
N LEU A 145 16.11 -1.91 2.80
CA LEU A 145 16.61 -0.97 3.82
C LEU A 145 16.45 -1.50 5.25
N GLY A 146 15.67 -2.55 5.44
CA GLY A 146 15.41 -3.16 6.73
C GLY A 146 14.33 -4.24 6.62
N LEU A 147 14.41 -5.26 7.46
CA LEU A 147 13.45 -6.37 7.47
C LEU A 147 12.42 -6.13 8.56
N VAL A 148 11.18 -5.83 8.15
CA VAL A 148 10.11 -5.41 9.06
C VAL A 148 9.69 -6.56 9.98
N GLU A 149 9.65 -6.30 11.28
CA GLU A 149 9.16 -7.22 12.32
C GLU A 149 7.75 -6.87 12.78
N GLU A 150 7.47 -5.56 12.95
CA GLU A 150 6.22 -5.07 13.51
C GLU A 150 5.92 -3.66 12.99
N VAL A 151 4.67 -3.30 12.87
CA VAL A 151 4.22 -1.94 12.54
C VAL A 151 3.09 -1.49 13.45
N ILE A 152 3.00 -0.17 13.67
CA ILE A 152 1.78 0.47 14.18
C ILE A 152 1.11 1.15 12.99
N LEU A 153 -0.15 0.77 12.76
CA LEU A 153 -0.98 1.32 11.70
C LEU A 153 -2.08 2.20 12.30
N ARG A 154 -2.35 3.31 11.60
CA ARG A 154 -3.59 4.05 11.81
C ARG A 154 -4.75 3.26 11.23
N THR A 155 -5.85 3.22 11.99
CA THR A 155 -7.13 2.71 11.52
C THR A 155 -8.11 3.85 11.28
N ASN A 156 -9.21 3.56 10.61
CA ASN A 156 -10.30 4.48 10.35
C ASN A 156 -11.63 3.75 10.61
N PRO A 157 -12.68 4.44 11.07
CA PRO A 157 -14.00 3.86 11.15
C PRO A 157 -14.49 3.38 9.78
N ILE A 158 -15.21 2.26 9.75
CA ILE A 158 -15.95 1.84 8.56
C ILE A 158 -17.11 2.84 8.39
N PRO A 159 -17.27 3.46 7.21
CA PRO A 159 -18.35 4.40 6.96
C PRO A 159 -19.73 3.73 7.13
N PRO A 160 -20.73 4.43 7.67
CA PRO A 160 -22.07 3.87 7.89
C PRO A 160 -22.80 3.54 6.58
N ARG A 161 -22.43 4.17 5.49
CA ARG A 161 -22.89 3.84 4.13
C ARG A 161 -21.70 3.81 3.18
N SER A 162 -21.69 2.78 2.34
CA SER A 162 -20.74 2.59 1.24
C SER A 162 -21.53 2.12 0.02
N GLN A 163 -21.32 2.77 -1.14
CA GLN A 163 -22.05 2.46 -2.35
C GLN A 163 -21.16 2.64 -3.57
N TRP A 164 -21.03 1.55 -4.34
CA TRP A 164 -20.40 1.58 -5.65
C TRP A 164 -21.42 1.88 -6.72
N VAL A 165 -21.07 2.76 -7.64
CA VAL A 165 -21.88 3.06 -8.83
C VAL A 165 -21.01 3.06 -10.08
N GLU A 166 -21.58 2.68 -11.22
CA GLU A 166 -20.92 2.57 -12.51
C GLU A 166 -21.63 3.38 -13.59
N SER A 167 -20.85 3.98 -14.47
CA SER A 167 -21.31 4.66 -15.68
C SER A 167 -20.46 4.27 -16.88
N HIS A 168 -21.08 4.11 -18.04
CA HIS A 168 -20.43 3.84 -19.33
C HIS A 168 -20.25 5.09 -20.19
N ASP A 169 -20.85 6.20 -19.81
CA ASP A 169 -20.84 7.47 -20.57
C ASP A 169 -20.16 8.63 -19.82
N ALA A 170 -19.92 8.48 -18.52
CA ALA A 170 -19.28 9.54 -17.72
C ALA A 170 -17.75 9.53 -17.88
N ASP A 171 -17.19 10.69 -18.25
CA ASP A 171 -15.75 10.91 -18.30
C ASP A 171 -15.12 10.84 -16.89
N PRO A 172 -14.15 9.96 -16.64
CA PRO A 172 -13.59 9.72 -15.31
C PRO A 172 -12.89 10.94 -14.71
N PHE A 173 -12.30 11.81 -15.53
CA PHE A 173 -11.63 13.02 -15.06
C PHE A 173 -12.65 14.11 -14.65
N THR A 174 -13.74 14.23 -15.40
CA THR A 174 -14.87 15.08 -15.03
C THR A 174 -15.48 14.62 -13.71
N VAL A 175 -15.68 13.33 -13.53
CA VAL A 175 -16.16 12.72 -12.28
C VAL A 175 -15.22 13.07 -11.12
N ALA A 176 -13.93 12.80 -11.25
CA ALA A 176 -12.93 13.07 -10.19
C ALA A 176 -12.84 14.55 -9.82
N SER A 177 -13.15 15.48 -10.76
CA SER A 177 -13.11 16.93 -10.52
C SER A 177 -14.39 17.49 -9.88
N ARG A 178 -15.53 16.84 -10.08
CA ARG A 178 -16.85 17.36 -9.68
C ARG A 178 -17.45 16.67 -8.46
N VAL A 179 -17.10 15.38 -8.23
CA VAL A 179 -17.63 14.65 -7.08
C VAL A 179 -16.87 15.04 -5.84
N LEU A 180 -17.60 15.44 -4.81
CA LEU A 180 -17.00 15.84 -3.54
C LEU A 180 -16.56 14.58 -2.76
N ARG A 181 -15.23 14.46 -2.53
CA ARG A 181 -14.61 13.41 -1.70
C ARG A 181 -15.02 11.97 -2.06
N PRO A 182 -14.91 11.53 -3.31
CA PRO A 182 -15.11 10.12 -3.62
C PRO A 182 -14.04 9.29 -2.90
N SER A 183 -14.40 8.11 -2.42
CA SER A 183 -13.43 7.18 -1.79
C SER A 183 -12.60 6.43 -2.84
N ALA A 184 -13.13 6.30 -4.05
CA ALA A 184 -12.42 5.83 -5.24
C ALA A 184 -13.10 6.35 -6.51
N VAL A 185 -12.29 6.62 -7.55
CA VAL A 185 -12.75 6.78 -8.93
C VAL A 185 -11.88 5.85 -9.78
N LEU A 186 -12.47 4.78 -10.28
CA LEU A 186 -11.77 3.75 -11.05
C LEU A 186 -12.29 3.74 -12.50
N TRP A 187 -11.38 3.58 -13.45
CA TRP A 187 -11.68 3.56 -14.88
C TRP A 187 -10.94 2.41 -15.57
N ASN A 188 -11.66 1.65 -16.41
CA ASN A 188 -11.09 0.53 -17.14
C ASN A 188 -11.01 0.73 -18.67
N GLY A 189 -11.20 1.98 -19.12
CA GLY A 189 -11.25 2.31 -20.56
C GLY A 189 -12.64 2.32 -21.17
N SER A 190 -13.62 1.59 -20.58
CA SER A 190 -15.00 1.48 -21.09
C SER A 190 -16.06 1.95 -20.09
N SER A 191 -15.77 1.91 -18.80
CA SER A 191 -16.67 2.39 -17.76
C SER A 191 -15.92 3.02 -16.60
N THR A 192 -16.61 3.88 -15.87
CA THR A 192 -16.12 4.55 -14.66
C THR A 192 -16.89 4.04 -13.46
N ARG A 193 -16.20 3.52 -12.44
CA ARG A 193 -16.78 3.17 -11.13
C ARG A 193 -16.39 4.17 -10.08
N VAL A 194 -17.34 4.56 -9.26
CA VAL A 194 -17.14 5.49 -8.14
C VAL A 194 -17.59 4.84 -6.85
N LEU A 195 -16.75 4.92 -5.82
CA LEU A 195 -17.13 4.59 -4.46
C LEU A 195 -17.50 5.86 -3.71
N LEU A 196 -18.73 5.91 -3.24
CA LEU A 196 -19.25 6.96 -2.36
C LEU A 196 -19.42 6.40 -0.95
N GLU A 197 -18.81 7.08 0.02
CA GLU A 197 -18.82 6.66 1.42
C GLU A 197 -19.12 7.84 2.34
N GLY A 198 -19.81 7.57 3.46
CA GLY A 198 -20.13 8.59 4.46
C GLY A 198 -21.47 8.36 5.11
N HIS A 199 -22.09 9.43 5.62
CA HIS A 199 -23.46 9.38 6.11
C HIS A 199 -24.45 9.30 4.95
N THR A 200 -25.60 8.69 5.18
CA THR A 200 -26.64 8.49 4.15
C THR A 200 -27.00 9.77 3.37
N PRO A 201 -27.21 10.95 4.02
CA PRO A 201 -27.48 12.19 3.29
C PRO A 201 -26.34 12.63 2.36
N ASP A 202 -25.08 12.45 2.78
CA ASP A 202 -23.89 12.85 2.00
C ASP A 202 -23.73 11.96 0.77
N VAL A 203 -23.93 10.65 0.94
CA VAL A 203 -23.93 9.70 -0.18
C VAL A 203 -25.06 10.02 -1.17
N ALA A 204 -26.27 10.30 -0.68
CA ALA A 204 -27.39 10.69 -1.53
C ALA A 204 -27.14 12.00 -2.30
N ALA A 205 -26.54 13.01 -1.66
CA ALA A 205 -26.15 14.25 -2.32
C ALA A 205 -25.10 14.03 -3.40
N SER A 206 -24.12 13.17 -3.13
CA SER A 206 -23.08 12.80 -4.11
C SER A 206 -23.65 12.05 -5.30
N LEU A 207 -24.59 11.11 -5.07
CA LEU A 207 -25.33 10.42 -6.14
C LEU A 207 -26.12 11.41 -7.00
N ASN A 208 -26.81 12.36 -6.42
CA ASN A 208 -27.52 13.41 -7.16
C ASN A 208 -26.57 14.27 -8.02
N SER A 209 -25.36 14.56 -7.51
CA SER A 209 -24.34 15.26 -8.30
C SER A 209 -23.91 14.45 -9.53
N LEU A 210 -23.74 13.14 -9.37
CA LEU A 210 -23.35 12.24 -10.46
C LEU A 210 -24.37 12.19 -11.59
N THR A 211 -25.68 12.31 -11.30
CA THR A 211 -26.72 12.29 -12.35
C THR A 211 -26.59 13.43 -13.35
N SER A 212 -25.92 14.53 -13.00
CA SER A 212 -25.62 15.63 -13.91
C SER A 212 -24.43 15.36 -14.84
N ILE A 213 -23.67 14.28 -14.60
CA ILE A 213 -22.44 13.94 -15.32
C ILE A 213 -22.65 12.76 -16.27
N GLY A 214 -23.60 11.86 -15.98
CA GLY A 214 -23.90 10.69 -16.80
C GLY A 214 -25.00 9.84 -16.20
N ALA A 215 -25.29 8.70 -16.84
CA ALA A 215 -26.20 7.70 -16.34
C ALA A 215 -25.45 6.72 -15.42
N TRP A 216 -26.02 6.45 -14.24
CA TRP A 216 -25.36 5.64 -13.21
C TRP A 216 -26.24 4.49 -12.74
N SER A 217 -25.63 3.33 -12.54
CA SER A 217 -26.26 2.15 -11.92
C SER A 217 -25.46 1.71 -10.71
N GLU A 218 -26.14 1.17 -9.68
CA GLU A 218 -25.48 0.55 -8.54
C GLU A 218 -24.83 -0.77 -8.95
N VAL A 219 -23.64 -1.07 -8.39
CA VAL A 219 -22.87 -2.29 -8.66
C VAL A 219 -22.26 -2.86 -7.37
N ASP A 220 -21.99 -4.16 -7.37
CA ASP A 220 -21.47 -4.89 -6.21
C ASP A 220 -19.93 -4.78 -6.05
N GLY A 221 -19.40 -3.56 -6.00
CA GLY A 221 -17.98 -3.40 -5.68
C GLY A 221 -17.10 -2.88 -6.81
N SER A 222 -15.79 -2.98 -6.57
CA SER A 222 -14.72 -2.55 -7.47
C SER A 222 -14.62 -3.41 -8.72
N PHE A 223 -13.85 -2.94 -9.72
CA PHE A 223 -13.33 -3.82 -10.77
C PHE A 223 -12.37 -4.86 -10.19
N ASP A 224 -12.29 -6.02 -10.83
CA ASP A 224 -11.18 -6.94 -10.63
C ASP A 224 -9.89 -6.28 -11.07
N LEU A 225 -8.91 -6.21 -10.15
CA LEU A 225 -7.66 -5.52 -10.42
C LEU A 225 -6.65 -6.49 -11.04
N PRO A 226 -6.08 -6.15 -12.22
CA PRO A 226 -4.96 -6.89 -12.79
C PRO A 226 -3.76 -6.97 -11.84
N GLN A 227 -2.83 -7.88 -12.14
CA GLN A 227 -1.77 -8.26 -11.20
C GLN A 227 -0.75 -7.16 -10.95
N HIS A 228 -0.34 -6.42 -11.99
CA HIS A 228 0.80 -5.53 -11.94
C HIS A 228 0.41 -4.07 -11.74
N ARG A 229 0.90 -3.48 -10.66
CA ARG A 229 0.72 -2.05 -10.40
C ARG A 229 1.67 -1.22 -11.29
N TRP A 230 1.11 -0.19 -11.92
CA TRP A 230 1.80 0.82 -12.71
C TRP A 230 1.66 2.19 -12.04
N SER A 231 2.73 2.99 -12.09
CA SER A 231 2.64 4.43 -11.83
C SER A 231 2.55 5.15 -13.17
N PHE A 232 1.68 6.16 -13.27
CA PHE A 232 1.50 6.92 -14.50
C PHE A 232 1.15 8.38 -14.19
N GLN A 233 1.35 9.25 -15.20
CA GLN A 233 0.82 10.61 -15.19
C GLN A 233 -0.56 10.63 -15.86
N PRO A 234 -1.49 11.54 -15.47
CA PRO A 234 -2.84 11.58 -16.03
C PRO A 234 -2.88 11.65 -17.56
N ALA A 235 -1.93 12.35 -18.19
CA ALA A 235 -1.83 12.46 -19.65
C ALA A 235 -1.51 11.13 -20.35
N GLU A 236 -0.89 10.19 -19.67
CA GLU A 236 -0.51 8.88 -20.23
C GLU A 236 -1.71 7.94 -20.36
N LEU A 237 -2.79 8.18 -19.59
CA LEU A 237 -4.01 7.35 -19.65
C LEU A 237 -4.73 7.43 -21.00
N ASN A 238 -4.67 8.55 -21.69
CA ASN A 238 -5.32 8.71 -23.00
C ASN A 238 -4.75 7.77 -24.08
N GLY A 239 -3.54 7.23 -23.85
CA GLY A 239 -2.90 6.25 -24.74
C GLY A 239 -2.95 4.81 -24.24
N CYS A 240 -3.58 4.55 -23.09
CA CYS A 240 -3.67 3.20 -22.54
C CYS A 240 -4.56 2.31 -23.40
N SER A 241 -4.03 1.14 -23.76
CA SER A 241 -4.74 0.08 -24.49
C SER A 241 -4.59 -1.25 -23.74
N GLY A 242 -5.42 -2.23 -24.05
CA GLY A 242 -5.45 -3.53 -23.38
C GLY A 242 -6.18 -3.49 -22.04
N THR A 243 -6.05 -4.55 -21.25
CA THR A 243 -6.69 -4.67 -19.93
C THR A 243 -5.99 -3.78 -18.91
N PHE A 244 -6.73 -2.85 -18.32
CA PHE A 244 -6.26 -2.03 -17.21
C PHE A 244 -7.39 -1.56 -16.31
N VAL A 245 -7.06 -1.18 -15.09
CA VAL A 245 -7.91 -0.39 -14.18
C VAL A 245 -7.07 0.75 -13.64
N ALA A 246 -7.48 1.98 -13.88
CA ALA A 246 -6.79 3.18 -13.42
C ALA A 246 -7.53 3.82 -12.23
N SER A 247 -6.78 4.24 -11.20
CA SER A 247 -7.29 5.04 -10.09
C SER A 247 -7.08 6.51 -10.40
N ILE A 248 -8.16 7.18 -10.77
CA ILE A 248 -8.15 8.57 -11.21
C ILE A 248 -7.87 9.49 -10.01
N GLY A 249 -6.98 10.46 -10.20
CA GLY A 249 -6.53 11.36 -9.14
C GLY A 249 -5.43 10.81 -8.25
N VAL A 250 -5.01 9.54 -8.45
CA VAL A 250 -4.00 8.86 -7.63
C VAL A 250 -2.69 8.61 -8.39
N GLY A 251 -2.74 8.49 -9.73
CA GLY A 251 -1.57 8.17 -10.56
C GLY A 251 -1.17 6.70 -10.48
N THR A 252 -2.12 5.81 -10.22
CA THR A 252 -1.92 4.36 -10.16
C THR A 252 -2.86 3.65 -11.11
N ALA A 253 -2.35 2.69 -11.87
CA ALA A 253 -3.16 1.72 -12.61
C ALA A 253 -2.69 0.30 -12.32
N TRP A 254 -3.55 -0.67 -12.62
CA TRP A 254 -3.24 -2.09 -12.60
C TRP A 254 -3.38 -2.65 -14.02
N ARG A 255 -2.43 -3.49 -14.43
CA ARG A 255 -2.37 -4.10 -15.76
C ARG A 255 -1.96 -5.57 -15.67
N ASP A 256 -2.18 -6.32 -16.75
CA ASP A 256 -1.76 -7.71 -16.82
C ASP A 256 -0.24 -7.87 -17.02
N GLU A 257 0.41 -6.87 -17.64
CA GLU A 257 1.85 -6.89 -17.86
C GLU A 257 2.58 -6.04 -16.80
N PRO A 258 3.81 -6.42 -16.42
CA PRO A 258 4.64 -5.61 -15.53
C PRO A 258 5.03 -4.28 -16.17
N GLN A 259 5.09 -3.23 -15.36
CA GLN A 259 5.55 -1.92 -15.83
C GLN A 259 7.01 -2.01 -16.28
N PRO A 260 7.35 -1.54 -17.50
CA PRO A 260 8.73 -1.35 -17.89
C PRO A 260 9.43 -0.42 -16.89
N ARG A 261 10.65 -0.80 -16.50
CA ARG A 261 11.41 0.07 -15.58
C ARG A 261 11.77 1.37 -16.30
N PRO A 262 11.40 2.54 -15.76
CA PRO A 262 11.81 3.80 -16.35
C PRO A 262 13.32 3.99 -16.20
N ALA A 263 13.93 4.66 -17.16
CA ALA A 263 15.30 5.13 -17.00
C ALA A 263 15.35 6.17 -15.87
N LEU A 264 16.13 5.87 -14.83
CA LEU A 264 16.30 6.78 -13.71
C LEU A 264 17.31 7.87 -14.05
N SER A 265 17.07 9.10 -13.57
CA SER A 265 18.06 10.15 -13.68
C SER A 265 19.31 9.84 -12.84
N PRO A 266 20.50 10.31 -13.24
CA PRO A 266 21.73 10.10 -12.46
C PRO A 266 21.60 10.51 -10.99
N SER A 267 20.90 11.62 -10.70
CA SER A 267 20.66 12.09 -9.34
C SER A 267 19.83 11.12 -8.50
N VAL A 268 18.79 10.52 -9.10
CA VAL A 268 17.98 9.51 -8.41
C VAL A 268 18.81 8.26 -8.12
N ILE A 269 19.62 7.80 -9.08
CA ILE A 269 20.52 6.65 -8.89
C ILE A 269 21.51 6.94 -7.75
N GLU A 270 22.13 8.11 -7.74
CA GLU A 270 23.11 8.50 -6.70
C GLU A 270 22.48 8.52 -5.31
N ILE A 271 21.32 9.18 -5.15
CA ILE A 271 20.61 9.27 -3.86
C ILE A 271 20.18 7.87 -3.40
N SER A 272 19.64 7.06 -4.29
CA SER A 272 19.17 5.70 -3.97
C SER A 272 20.33 4.79 -3.56
N THR A 273 21.45 4.88 -4.27
CA THR A 273 22.69 4.14 -3.95
C THR A 273 23.23 4.55 -2.60
N ARG A 274 23.32 5.86 -2.33
CA ARG A 274 23.78 6.38 -1.04
C ARG A 274 22.85 5.93 0.10
N MET A 275 21.51 5.97 -0.12
CA MET A 275 20.55 5.47 0.87
C MET A 275 20.76 3.99 1.14
N LYS A 276 20.84 3.16 0.10
CA LYS A 276 21.09 1.72 0.22
C LYS A 276 22.39 1.46 1.00
N ASN A 277 23.48 2.11 0.66
CA ASN A 277 24.77 1.94 1.33
C ASN A 277 24.76 2.36 2.81
N ASN A 278 23.94 3.36 3.18
CA ASN A 278 23.80 3.78 4.57
C ASN A 278 23.01 2.76 5.42
N PHE A 279 21.98 2.12 4.83
CA PHE A 279 21.13 1.16 5.55
C PHE A 279 21.65 -0.27 5.46
N ASP A 280 22.29 -0.63 4.36
CA ASP A 280 22.77 -1.98 4.09
C ASP A 280 24.09 -1.94 3.29
N PRO A 281 25.20 -1.54 3.94
CA PRO A 281 26.51 -1.39 3.28
C PRO A 281 27.03 -2.70 2.68
N THR A 282 26.61 -3.83 3.18
CA THR A 282 27.01 -5.16 2.68
C THR A 282 26.10 -5.71 1.58
N GLY A 283 24.97 -5.05 1.29
CA GLY A 283 24.02 -5.49 0.28
C GLY A 283 23.28 -6.78 0.61
N ARG A 284 23.23 -7.17 1.90
CA ARG A 284 22.70 -8.47 2.33
C ARG A 284 21.18 -8.57 2.44
N LEU A 285 20.48 -7.42 2.59
CA LEU A 285 19.04 -7.40 2.80
C LEU A 285 18.29 -7.49 1.46
N ASN A 286 17.49 -8.54 1.26
CA ASN A 286 16.73 -8.82 0.04
C ASN A 286 17.57 -8.62 -1.24
N PRO A 287 18.76 -9.23 -1.37
CA PRO A 287 19.65 -9.02 -2.50
C PRO A 287 18.98 -9.45 -3.81
N GLY A 288 19.27 -8.73 -4.90
CA GLY A 288 18.65 -8.92 -6.22
C GLY A 288 17.35 -8.13 -6.41
N ARG A 289 16.76 -7.59 -5.33
CA ARG A 289 15.61 -6.70 -5.44
C ARG A 289 16.05 -5.24 -5.50
N SER A 290 15.31 -4.46 -6.29
CA SER A 290 15.49 -3.01 -6.36
C SER A 290 14.13 -2.32 -6.28
N ALA A 291 14.04 -1.35 -5.40
CA ALA A 291 12.87 -0.47 -5.29
C ALA A 291 12.89 0.64 -6.35
N PHE A 292 14.00 0.75 -7.10
CA PHE A 292 14.26 1.79 -8.10
C PHE A 292 14.64 1.19 -9.44
#